data_20e6fd8a7b9e0ec9eba89d64ebf0aede
#
_entry.id   20e6fd8a7b9e0ec9eba89d64ebf0aede
#
_cell.length_a   1.000
_cell.length_b   1.000
_cell.length_c   1.000
_cell.angle_alpha   90.00
_cell.angle_beta   90.00
_cell.angle_gamma   90.00
#
_symmetry.space_group_name_H-M   'P 1'
#
loop_
_entity.id
_entity.type
_entity.pdbx_description
1 polymer ?
#
loop_
_entity_poly.entity_id
_entity_poly.type
_entity_poly.pdbx_seq_one_letter_code
_entity_poly.pdbx_strand_id
1 'polypeptide(L)'
;MAVSGTALVIGAQGGIGGALLAALEAEGRWRRVIGLSRRGAPPCDLTDEASIAAAAKWVAVEAPDLALVILATGFLHDDRFQPEKAMRQLDPAHMAKAFAINAIGPALAMKHMLPRLRRDGAATFAALSARVGSIGDNFIGGWWSYRASKAALNQLVRTAAVELKRANPGAALVAIHPGTVATGLSSPFSKAGLRCRRRPTPRGASWTF
;
A
#
# COMPACT_ATOMS: atom_id res chain seq x y z
N MET A 1 0.43 -26.82 -0.88
CA MET A 1 0.84 -26.72 0.54
C MET A 1 0.19 -25.49 1.13
N ALA A 2 -0.47 -25.59 2.30
CA ALA A 2 -1.03 -24.44 2.98
C ALA A 2 0.12 -23.49 3.38
N VAL A 3 0.03 -22.21 3.02
CA VAL A 3 0.92 -21.20 3.57
C VAL A 3 0.45 -20.97 5.01
N SER A 4 1.07 -21.68 5.96
CA SER A 4 0.79 -21.46 7.37
C SER A 4 1.33 -20.10 7.77
N GLY A 5 0.47 -19.15 8.07
CA GLY A 5 0.83 -17.82 8.52
C GLY A 5 -0.32 -16.84 8.46
N THR A 6 -0.11 -15.66 9.01
CA THR A 6 -1.12 -14.59 9.00
C THR A 6 -0.86 -13.61 7.86
N ALA A 7 -1.93 -13.21 7.15
CA ALA A 7 -1.93 -12.12 6.19
C ALA A 7 -2.59 -10.86 6.79
N LEU A 8 -2.00 -9.70 6.56
CA LEU A 8 -2.45 -8.39 7.03
C LEU A 8 -2.67 -7.44 5.86
N VAL A 9 -3.84 -6.80 5.80
CA VAL A 9 -4.14 -5.73 4.84
C VAL A 9 -4.33 -4.42 5.60
N ILE A 10 -3.44 -3.45 5.39
CA ILE A 10 -3.58 -2.07 5.90
C ILE A 10 -4.29 -1.23 4.85
N GLY A 11 -5.38 -0.57 5.22
CA GLY A 11 -6.29 0.10 4.29
C GLY A 11 -7.44 -0.80 3.83
N ALA A 12 -7.83 -1.76 4.65
CA ALA A 12 -8.84 -2.78 4.36
C ALA A 12 -10.25 -2.24 4.02
N GLN A 13 -10.59 -1.01 4.43
CA GLN A 13 -11.85 -0.36 4.06
C GLN A 13 -11.79 0.38 2.70
N GLY A 14 -10.62 0.48 2.07
CA GLY A 14 -10.47 1.04 0.73
C GLY A 14 -10.90 0.06 -0.37
N GLY A 15 -11.18 0.56 -1.59
CA GLY A 15 -11.65 -0.27 -2.70
C GLY A 15 -10.72 -1.43 -3.07
N ILE A 16 -9.40 -1.18 -3.14
CA ILE A 16 -8.41 -2.25 -3.41
C ILE A 16 -8.19 -3.09 -2.15
N GLY A 17 -8.02 -2.44 -0.99
CA GLY A 17 -7.75 -3.14 0.27
C GLY A 17 -8.86 -4.10 0.66
N GLY A 18 -10.13 -3.70 0.54
CA GLY A 18 -11.27 -4.57 0.81
C GLY A 18 -11.37 -5.75 -0.17
N ALA A 19 -11.07 -5.52 -1.46
CA ALA A 19 -11.05 -6.61 -2.44
C ALA A 19 -9.91 -7.61 -2.18
N LEU A 20 -8.74 -7.11 -1.75
CA LEU A 20 -7.60 -7.96 -1.38
C LEU A 20 -7.89 -8.76 -0.11
N LEU A 21 -8.50 -8.12 0.90
CA LEU A 21 -8.91 -8.81 2.14
C LEU A 21 -9.83 -9.98 1.82
N ALA A 22 -10.91 -9.73 1.08
CA ALA A 22 -11.87 -10.76 0.68
C ALA A 22 -11.22 -11.88 -0.17
N ALA A 23 -10.28 -11.53 -1.06
CA ALA A 23 -9.57 -12.51 -1.87
C ALA A 23 -8.67 -13.42 -1.02
N LEU A 24 -7.95 -12.85 -0.04
CA LEU A 24 -7.10 -13.62 0.88
C LEU A 24 -7.92 -14.56 1.77
N GLU A 25 -9.08 -14.11 2.25
CA GLU A 25 -10.02 -14.95 3.00
C GLU A 25 -10.55 -16.11 2.15
N ALA A 26 -10.94 -15.82 0.91
CA ALA A 26 -11.47 -16.83 -0.02
C ALA A 26 -10.44 -17.88 -0.46
N GLU A 27 -9.13 -17.55 -0.43
CA GLU A 27 -8.07 -18.52 -0.75
C GLU A 27 -7.98 -19.67 0.24
N GLY A 28 -8.40 -19.48 1.48
CA GLY A 28 -8.41 -20.52 2.54
C GLY A 28 -7.05 -21.10 2.93
N ARG A 29 -5.94 -20.50 2.42
CA ARG A 29 -4.58 -20.99 2.70
C ARG A 29 -3.90 -20.27 3.88
N TRP A 30 -4.46 -19.15 4.33
CA TRP A 30 -3.96 -18.37 5.44
C TRP A 30 -4.56 -18.87 6.76
N ARG A 31 -3.74 -19.03 7.79
CA ARG A 31 -4.23 -19.34 9.12
C ARG A 31 -5.19 -18.25 9.64
N ARG A 32 -4.87 -17.01 9.35
CA ARG A 32 -5.66 -15.82 9.69
C ARG A 32 -5.47 -14.72 8.65
N VAL A 33 -6.53 -13.96 8.39
CA VAL A 33 -6.50 -12.75 7.58
C VAL A 33 -6.97 -11.60 8.45
N ILE A 34 -6.20 -10.51 8.49
CA ILE A 34 -6.47 -9.33 9.33
C ILE A 34 -6.59 -8.11 8.43
N GLY A 35 -7.63 -7.31 8.66
CA GLY A 35 -7.81 -6.00 8.03
C GLY A 35 -7.63 -4.87 9.02
N LEU A 36 -6.68 -3.96 8.77
CA LEU A 36 -6.53 -2.72 9.52
C LEU A 36 -6.98 -1.52 8.69
N SER A 37 -7.57 -0.55 9.35
CA SER A 37 -8.02 0.69 8.73
C SER A 37 -8.02 1.84 9.74
N ARG A 38 -8.13 3.07 9.26
CA ARG A 38 -8.20 4.26 10.11
C ARG A 38 -9.37 4.24 11.11
N ARG A 39 -10.49 3.60 10.74
CA ARG A 39 -11.70 3.45 11.57
C ARG A 39 -11.89 2.03 12.06
N GLY A 40 -10.84 1.20 12.06
CA GLY A 40 -10.87 -0.18 12.56
C GLY A 40 -10.65 -0.28 14.08
N ALA A 41 -10.63 -1.51 14.55
CA ALA A 41 -10.28 -1.86 15.91
C ALA A 41 -9.18 -2.95 15.89
N PRO A 42 -7.89 -2.62 16.17
CA PRO A 42 -7.41 -1.27 16.50
C PRO A 42 -7.39 -0.33 15.28
N PRO A 43 -7.45 0.99 15.46
CA PRO A 43 -7.27 1.95 14.39
C PRO A 43 -5.82 1.93 13.89
N CYS A 44 -5.64 2.18 12.58
CA CYS A 44 -4.34 2.36 11.97
C CYS A 44 -4.41 3.55 10.99
N ASP A 45 -4.13 4.75 11.51
CA ASP A 45 -4.09 5.98 10.73
C ASP A 45 -2.64 6.26 10.30
N LEU A 46 -2.39 6.30 9.00
CA LEU A 46 -1.04 6.53 8.45
C LEU A 46 -0.53 7.98 8.67
N THR A 47 -1.38 8.88 9.08
CA THR A 47 -0.99 10.26 9.42
C THR A 47 -0.68 10.45 10.91
N ASP A 48 -0.84 9.39 11.70
CA ASP A 48 -0.55 9.34 13.15
C ASP A 48 0.38 8.16 13.47
N GLU A 49 1.63 8.47 13.78
CA GLU A 49 2.62 7.44 14.11
C GLU A 49 2.25 6.66 15.37
N ALA A 50 1.61 7.31 16.37
CA ALA A 50 1.20 6.63 17.60
C ALA A 50 0.14 5.56 17.29
N SER A 51 -0.82 5.87 16.41
CA SER A 51 -1.81 4.92 15.91
C SER A 51 -1.16 3.73 15.20
N ILE A 52 -0.18 3.98 14.32
CA ILE A 52 0.57 2.91 13.62
C ILE A 52 1.32 2.03 14.61
N ALA A 53 2.01 2.65 15.58
CA ALA A 53 2.79 1.92 16.59
C ALA A 53 1.91 1.04 17.49
N ALA A 54 0.73 1.57 17.91
CA ALA A 54 -0.25 0.81 18.68
C ALA A 54 -0.80 -0.37 17.88
N ALA A 55 -1.17 -0.17 16.61
CA ALA A 55 -1.61 -1.24 15.72
C ALA A 55 -0.52 -2.31 15.54
N ALA A 56 0.76 -1.92 15.40
CA ALA A 56 1.86 -2.86 15.26
C ALA A 56 2.13 -3.68 16.55
N LYS A 57 1.93 -3.09 17.72
CA LYS A 57 1.99 -3.81 19.01
C LYS A 57 0.88 -4.85 19.08
N TRP A 58 -0.33 -4.48 18.71
CA TRP A 58 -1.47 -5.39 18.66
C TRP A 58 -1.23 -6.54 17.67
N VAL A 59 -0.72 -6.25 16.45
CA VAL A 59 -0.37 -7.25 15.44
C VAL A 59 0.69 -8.22 15.97
N ALA A 60 1.67 -7.74 16.74
CA ALA A 60 2.71 -8.61 17.31
C ALA A 60 2.15 -9.70 18.24
N VAL A 61 1.04 -9.42 18.93
CA VAL A 61 0.34 -10.38 19.81
C VAL A 61 -0.58 -11.28 18.99
N GLU A 62 -1.38 -10.69 18.11
CA GLU A 62 -2.44 -11.39 17.38
C GLU A 62 -1.93 -12.20 16.17
N ALA A 63 -0.75 -11.87 15.65
CA ALA A 63 -0.16 -12.45 14.45
C ALA A 63 1.35 -12.70 14.62
N PRO A 64 1.79 -13.54 15.55
CA PRO A 64 3.21 -13.82 15.76
C PRO A 64 3.86 -14.50 14.53
N ASP A 65 3.07 -15.10 13.66
CA ASP A 65 3.44 -15.74 12.40
C ASP A 65 3.14 -14.87 11.16
N LEU A 66 3.24 -13.54 11.29
CA LEU A 66 2.93 -12.59 10.22
C LEU A 66 3.79 -12.85 8.98
N ALA A 67 3.17 -13.36 7.92
CA ALA A 67 3.86 -13.77 6.70
C ALA A 67 3.60 -12.83 5.51
N LEU A 68 2.50 -12.08 5.52
CA LEU A 68 2.15 -11.14 4.46
C LEU A 68 1.60 -9.86 5.05
N VAL A 69 2.14 -8.73 4.61
CA VAL A 69 1.55 -7.40 4.82
C VAL A 69 1.30 -6.76 3.47
N ILE A 70 0.07 -6.30 3.22
CA ILE A 70 -0.26 -5.50 2.06
C ILE A 70 -0.69 -4.11 2.53
N LEU A 71 0.09 -3.10 2.18
CA LEU A 71 -0.23 -1.70 2.43
C LEU A 71 -1.00 -1.15 1.22
N ALA A 72 -2.34 -1.12 1.34
CA ALA A 72 -3.27 -0.78 0.27
C ALA A 72 -3.88 0.63 0.44
N THR A 73 -3.06 1.58 0.87
CA THR A 73 -3.46 2.97 1.10
C THR A 73 -2.97 3.89 -0.01
N GLY A 74 -3.64 5.02 -0.18
CA GLY A 74 -3.23 6.05 -1.13
C GLY A 74 -4.18 7.24 -1.14
N PHE A 75 -3.63 8.40 -1.52
CA PHE A 75 -4.36 9.64 -1.70
C PHE A 75 -4.01 10.23 -3.06
N LEU A 76 -5.02 10.61 -3.85
CA LEU A 76 -4.89 11.28 -5.13
C LEU A 76 -5.70 12.59 -5.13
N HIS A 77 -6.92 12.55 -4.60
CA HIS A 77 -7.84 13.67 -4.53
C HIS A 77 -8.83 13.52 -3.37
N ASP A 78 -9.47 14.61 -3.04
CA ASP A 78 -10.66 14.70 -2.20
C ASP A 78 -11.51 15.90 -2.61
N ASP A 79 -12.46 16.32 -1.76
CA ASP A 79 -13.34 17.46 -2.05
C ASP A 79 -12.60 18.80 -2.14
N ARG A 80 -11.44 18.92 -1.45
CA ARG A 80 -10.61 20.13 -1.44
C ARG A 80 -9.52 20.12 -2.51
N PHE A 81 -8.90 18.97 -2.75
CA PHE A 81 -7.71 18.86 -3.60
C PHE A 81 -7.96 17.97 -4.81
N GLN A 82 -7.66 18.51 -5.99
CA GLN A 82 -7.70 17.78 -7.26
C GLN A 82 -6.28 17.65 -7.83
N PRO A 83 -5.95 16.58 -8.57
CA PRO A 83 -4.63 16.39 -9.14
C PRO A 83 -4.25 17.54 -10.07
N GLU A 84 -3.08 18.13 -9.84
CA GLU A 84 -2.59 19.29 -10.56
C GLU A 84 -2.32 18.95 -12.04
N LYS A 85 -2.86 19.74 -12.96
CA LYS A 85 -2.64 19.61 -14.41
C LYS A 85 -1.45 20.43 -14.91
N ALA A 86 -1.06 21.46 -14.16
CA ALA A 86 0.01 22.40 -14.52
C ALA A 86 0.75 22.89 -13.28
N MET A 87 2.02 23.31 -13.44
CA MET A 87 2.88 23.80 -12.36
C MET A 87 2.24 24.93 -11.54
N ARG A 88 1.53 25.85 -12.20
CA ARG A 88 0.84 26.97 -11.53
C ARG A 88 -0.27 26.55 -10.56
N GLN A 89 -0.67 25.29 -10.58
CA GLN A 89 -1.68 24.72 -9.66
C GLN A 89 -1.07 24.02 -8.45
N LEU A 90 0.27 24.10 -8.30
CA LEU A 90 0.91 23.56 -7.10
C LEU A 90 0.39 24.25 -5.85
N ASP A 91 -0.04 23.44 -4.90
CA ASP A 91 -0.51 23.86 -3.58
C ASP A 91 0.31 23.13 -2.51
N PRO A 92 1.00 23.87 -1.62
CA PRO A 92 1.82 23.27 -0.58
C PRO A 92 1.04 22.33 0.37
N ALA A 93 -0.22 22.68 0.69
CA ALA A 93 -1.05 21.87 1.58
C ALA A 93 -1.50 20.57 0.90
N HIS A 94 -1.82 20.62 -0.41
CA HIS A 94 -2.07 19.42 -1.21
C HIS A 94 -0.85 18.50 -1.25
N MET A 95 0.32 19.06 -1.55
CA MET A 95 1.58 18.33 -1.61
C MET A 95 1.91 17.70 -0.25
N ALA A 96 1.81 18.46 0.83
CA ALA A 96 2.05 17.95 2.18
C ALA A 96 1.13 16.78 2.52
N LYS A 97 -0.17 16.88 2.20
CA LYS A 97 -1.14 15.80 2.41
C LYS A 97 -0.81 14.56 1.56
N ALA A 98 -0.46 14.76 0.28
CA ALA A 98 -0.07 13.66 -0.59
C ALA A 98 1.18 12.93 -0.06
N PHE A 99 2.20 13.66 0.39
CA PHE A 99 3.39 13.06 0.99
C PHE A 99 3.10 12.38 2.33
N ALA A 100 2.29 12.99 3.20
CA ALA A 100 1.91 12.38 4.48
C ALA A 100 1.28 11.00 4.27
N ILE A 101 0.33 10.86 3.34
CA ILE A 101 -0.42 9.61 3.14
C ILE A 101 0.31 8.62 2.21
N ASN A 102 0.99 9.11 1.15
CA ASN A 102 1.57 8.23 0.13
C ASN A 102 3.04 7.87 0.36
N ALA A 103 3.78 8.60 1.20
CA ALA A 103 5.20 8.39 1.44
C ALA A 103 5.55 8.26 2.93
N ILE A 104 5.23 9.26 3.75
CA ILE A 104 5.62 9.30 5.17
C ILE A 104 4.90 8.20 5.94
N GLY A 105 3.57 8.13 5.86
CA GLY A 105 2.78 7.10 6.53
C GLY A 105 3.20 5.67 6.15
N PRO A 106 3.36 5.34 4.86
CA PRO A 106 3.98 4.10 4.43
C PRO A 106 5.35 3.81 5.03
N ALA A 107 6.24 4.81 5.12
CA ALA A 107 7.55 4.64 5.75
C ALA A 107 7.42 4.31 7.24
N LEU A 108 6.52 5.01 7.96
CA LEU A 108 6.23 4.72 9.36
C LEU A 108 5.59 3.33 9.54
N ALA A 109 4.69 2.94 8.63
CA ALA A 109 4.15 1.58 8.63
C ALA A 109 5.24 0.54 8.42
N MET A 110 6.18 0.74 7.50
CA MET A 110 7.36 -0.13 7.35
C MET A 110 8.21 -0.16 8.62
N LYS A 111 8.51 0.99 9.23
CA LYS A 111 9.28 1.09 10.50
C LYS A 111 8.71 0.18 11.59
N HIS A 112 7.38 0.18 11.77
CA HIS A 112 6.73 -0.55 12.85
C HIS A 112 6.34 -2.00 12.50
N MET A 113 6.06 -2.31 11.23
CA MET A 113 5.56 -3.62 10.82
C MET A 113 6.66 -4.57 10.31
N LEU A 114 7.74 -4.09 9.66
CA LEU A 114 8.81 -4.96 9.18
C LEU A 114 9.45 -5.80 10.30
N PRO A 115 9.68 -5.27 11.53
CA PRO A 115 10.20 -6.08 12.63
C PRO A 115 9.24 -7.17 13.12
N ARG A 116 7.95 -7.13 12.71
CA ARG A 116 6.91 -8.11 13.09
C ARG A 116 6.78 -9.26 12.10
N LEU A 117 7.43 -9.15 10.94
CA LEU A 117 7.45 -10.24 9.98
C LEU A 117 8.14 -11.47 10.58
N ARG A 118 7.55 -12.66 10.37
CA ARG A 118 8.11 -13.92 10.83
C ARG A 118 9.52 -14.14 10.27
N ARG A 119 10.33 -14.91 10.99
CA ARG A 119 11.73 -15.23 10.63
C ARG A 119 11.96 -16.69 10.29
N ASP A 120 11.00 -17.55 10.59
CA ASP A 120 11.03 -19.00 10.39
C ASP A 120 10.53 -19.45 9.02
N GLY A 121 10.39 -18.54 8.09
CA GLY A 121 9.91 -18.82 6.74
C GLY A 121 9.83 -17.58 5.87
N ALA A 122 9.33 -17.75 4.64
CA ALA A 122 9.12 -16.64 3.74
C ALA A 122 8.11 -15.65 4.29
N ALA A 123 8.42 -14.36 4.21
CA ALA A 123 7.53 -13.26 4.56
C ALA A 123 7.59 -12.15 3.49
N THR A 124 6.50 -11.42 3.31
CA THR A 124 6.45 -10.34 2.31
C THR A 124 5.72 -9.12 2.85
N PHE A 125 6.32 -7.95 2.66
CA PHE A 125 5.64 -6.67 2.80
C PHE A 125 5.49 -6.04 1.42
N ALA A 126 4.25 -5.82 0.97
CA ALA A 126 3.93 -5.24 -0.33
C ALA A 126 3.26 -3.86 -0.15
N ALA A 127 3.85 -2.80 -0.68
CA ALA A 127 3.27 -1.46 -0.68
C ALA A 127 2.65 -1.15 -2.06
N LEU A 128 1.39 -0.73 -2.10
CA LEU A 128 0.78 -0.32 -3.35
C LEU A 128 1.33 1.04 -3.81
N SER A 129 2.06 1.00 -4.91
CA SER A 129 2.57 2.16 -5.62
C SER A 129 1.79 2.39 -6.92
N ALA A 130 2.31 3.22 -7.80
CA ALA A 130 1.69 3.53 -9.08
C ALA A 130 2.76 3.75 -10.15
N ARG A 131 2.44 3.42 -11.41
CA ARG A 131 3.31 3.66 -12.57
C ARG A 131 3.76 5.11 -12.67
N VAL A 132 2.90 6.05 -12.29
CA VAL A 132 3.21 7.49 -12.28
C VAL A 132 4.32 7.89 -11.31
N GLY A 133 4.71 7.03 -10.36
CA GLY A 133 5.89 7.19 -9.51
C GLY A 133 7.22 6.87 -10.20
N SER A 134 7.20 6.40 -11.45
CA SER A 134 8.42 6.26 -12.24
C SER A 134 8.86 7.61 -12.81
N ILE A 135 10.10 8.02 -12.51
CA ILE A 135 10.69 9.26 -13.01
C ILE A 135 10.93 9.14 -14.52
N GLY A 136 11.50 8.03 -14.97
CA GLY A 136 11.84 7.79 -16.37
C GLY A 136 10.64 7.57 -17.30
N ASP A 137 9.48 7.19 -16.76
CA ASP A 137 8.24 6.95 -17.53
C ASP A 137 7.27 8.15 -17.47
N ASN A 138 7.79 9.35 -17.18
CA ASN A 138 6.98 10.56 -17.07
C ASN A 138 6.98 11.37 -18.38
N PHE A 139 6.24 10.90 -19.39
CA PHE A 139 6.09 11.59 -20.67
C PHE A 139 4.84 12.49 -20.74
N ILE A 140 3.93 12.40 -19.77
CA ILE A 140 2.64 13.10 -19.81
C ILE A 140 2.65 14.35 -18.93
N GLY A 141 3.43 14.38 -17.85
CA GLY A 141 3.40 15.43 -16.84
C GLY A 141 2.13 15.46 -16.00
N GLY A 142 1.85 16.58 -15.33
CA GLY A 142 0.71 16.72 -14.41
C GLY A 142 0.79 15.85 -13.15
N TRP A 143 -0.22 15.94 -12.29
CA TRP A 143 -0.34 15.17 -11.05
C TRP A 143 0.90 15.26 -10.14
N TRP A 144 1.42 16.48 -10.01
CA TRP A 144 2.72 16.76 -9.41
C TRP A 144 2.89 16.14 -8.01
N SER A 145 1.95 16.45 -7.12
CA SER A 145 1.99 15.93 -5.74
C SER A 145 1.90 14.41 -5.69
N TYR A 146 1.04 13.83 -6.52
CA TYR A 146 0.86 12.38 -6.56
C TYR A 146 2.09 11.66 -7.13
N ARG A 147 2.63 12.13 -8.28
CA ARG A 147 3.83 11.55 -8.89
C ARG A 147 5.02 11.62 -7.93
N ALA A 148 5.28 12.81 -7.37
CA ALA A 148 6.39 13.01 -6.44
C ALA A 148 6.27 12.13 -5.19
N SER A 149 5.08 12.05 -4.59
CA SER A 149 4.86 11.20 -3.41
C SER A 149 5.00 9.70 -3.71
N LYS A 150 4.59 9.23 -4.90
CA LYS A 150 4.77 7.83 -5.30
C LYS A 150 6.22 7.49 -5.71
N ALA A 151 6.96 8.44 -6.27
CA ALA A 151 8.40 8.32 -6.48
C ALA A 151 9.16 8.23 -5.14
N ALA A 152 8.79 9.07 -4.17
CA ALA A 152 9.31 9.01 -2.81
C ALA A 152 9.01 7.66 -2.15
N LEU A 153 7.79 7.14 -2.26
CA LEU A 153 7.44 5.80 -1.78
C LEU A 153 8.35 4.72 -2.38
N ASN A 154 8.57 4.74 -3.70
CA ASN A 154 9.41 3.77 -4.38
C ASN A 154 10.85 3.81 -3.84
N GLN A 155 11.41 5.00 -3.61
CA GLN A 155 12.73 5.17 -3.01
C GLN A 155 12.78 4.65 -1.57
N LEU A 156 11.78 4.97 -0.75
CA LEU A 156 11.69 4.51 0.64
C LEU A 156 11.58 2.97 0.73
N VAL A 157 10.76 2.36 -0.12
CA VAL A 157 10.66 0.89 -0.23
C VAL A 157 11.99 0.29 -0.62
N ARG A 158 12.69 0.85 -1.61
CA ARG A 158 14.01 0.36 -2.04
C ARG A 158 15.04 0.43 -0.92
N THR A 159 15.09 1.55 -0.19
CA THR A 159 16.02 1.73 0.93
C THR A 159 15.73 0.74 2.04
N ALA A 160 14.47 0.64 2.48
CA ALA A 160 14.05 -0.28 3.53
C ALA A 160 14.25 -1.76 3.14
N ALA A 161 14.11 -2.12 1.85
CA ALA A 161 14.37 -3.48 1.36
C ALA A 161 15.85 -3.89 1.53
N VAL A 162 16.80 -2.95 1.34
CA VAL A 162 18.22 -3.21 1.57
C VAL A 162 18.51 -3.49 3.05
N GLU A 163 17.87 -2.73 3.94
CA GLU A 163 17.99 -2.94 5.39
C GLU A 163 17.32 -4.24 5.83
N LEU A 164 16.10 -4.50 5.35
CA LEU A 164 15.34 -5.71 5.65
C LEU A 164 16.12 -6.97 5.27
N LYS A 165 16.77 -6.99 4.10
CA LYS A 165 17.56 -8.15 3.66
C LYS A 165 18.67 -8.53 4.62
N ARG A 166 19.23 -7.55 5.35
CA ARG A 166 20.26 -7.80 6.40
C ARG A 166 19.62 -8.30 7.69
N ALA A 167 18.47 -7.75 8.06
CA ALA A 167 17.80 -8.05 9.33
C ALA A 167 16.94 -9.34 9.27
N ASN A 168 16.33 -9.64 8.13
CA ASN A 168 15.47 -10.81 7.88
C ASN A 168 15.65 -11.29 6.43
N PRO A 169 16.68 -12.10 6.12
CA PRO A 169 16.98 -12.54 4.74
C PRO A 169 15.85 -13.32 4.05
N GLY A 170 14.97 -13.96 4.83
CA GLY A 170 13.80 -14.68 4.34
C GLY A 170 12.62 -13.79 3.95
N ALA A 171 12.68 -12.50 4.25
CA ALA A 171 11.62 -11.55 3.94
C ALA A 171 11.91 -10.74 2.67
N ALA A 172 10.83 -10.41 1.95
CA ALA A 172 10.83 -9.50 0.82
C ALA A 172 10.03 -8.22 1.12
N LEU A 173 10.53 -7.08 0.63
CA LEU A 173 9.80 -5.81 0.64
C LEU A 173 9.71 -5.30 -0.80
N VAL A 174 8.48 -5.08 -1.28
CA VAL A 174 8.22 -4.76 -2.68
C VAL A 174 7.22 -3.60 -2.84
N ALA A 175 7.41 -2.79 -3.89
CA ALA A 175 6.39 -1.86 -4.36
C ALA A 175 5.63 -2.51 -5.52
N ILE A 176 4.30 -2.47 -5.47
CA ILE A 176 3.45 -3.10 -6.48
C ILE A 176 2.60 -2.03 -7.18
N HIS A 177 2.57 -2.07 -8.51
CA HIS A 177 1.59 -1.31 -9.28
C HIS A 177 0.42 -2.22 -9.69
N PRO A 178 -0.80 -2.02 -9.12
CA PRO A 178 -1.94 -2.90 -9.37
C PRO A 178 -2.59 -2.68 -10.75
N GLY A 179 -2.05 -1.80 -11.58
CA GLY A 179 -2.74 -1.28 -12.75
C GLY A 179 -3.81 -0.24 -12.37
N THR A 180 -4.58 0.23 -13.36
CA THR A 180 -5.72 1.11 -13.09
C THR A 180 -6.91 0.25 -12.67
N VAL A 181 -7.24 0.28 -11.38
CA VAL A 181 -8.39 -0.44 -10.81
C VAL A 181 -9.54 0.54 -10.62
N ALA A 182 -10.75 0.17 -11.03
CA ALA A 182 -11.94 0.99 -10.84
C ALA A 182 -12.29 1.09 -9.34
N THR A 183 -11.92 2.21 -8.72
CA THR A 183 -12.17 2.54 -7.31
C THR A 183 -12.59 4.00 -7.20
N GLY A 184 -13.07 4.43 -6.04
CA GLY A 184 -13.34 5.85 -5.78
C GLY A 184 -12.12 6.76 -6.05
N LEU A 185 -10.90 6.24 -5.87
CA LEU A 185 -9.66 6.98 -6.13
C LEU A 185 -9.43 7.26 -7.62
N SER A 186 -9.77 6.33 -8.49
CA SER A 186 -9.45 6.38 -9.94
C SER A 186 -10.66 6.74 -10.81
N SER A 187 -11.89 6.52 -10.33
CA SER A 187 -13.11 6.66 -11.12
C SER A 187 -13.28 8.05 -11.77
N PRO A 188 -12.94 9.19 -11.13
CA PRO A 188 -13.07 10.51 -11.75
C PRO A 188 -12.09 10.73 -12.91
N PHE A 189 -11.02 9.93 -13.00
CA PHE A 189 -9.92 10.08 -13.95
C PHE A 189 -9.85 8.95 -14.97
N SER A 190 -10.72 7.94 -14.88
CA SER A 190 -10.86 6.90 -15.88
C SER A 190 -11.61 7.48 -17.08
N LYS A 191 -10.89 7.88 -18.15
CA LYS A 191 -11.53 8.19 -19.44
C LYS A 191 -12.25 6.93 -19.94
N ALA A 192 -13.45 7.09 -20.48
CA ALA A 192 -14.11 6.07 -21.29
C ALA A 192 -13.13 5.65 -22.40
N GLY A 193 -12.61 4.42 -22.34
CA GLY A 193 -11.59 3.92 -23.28
C GLY A 193 -10.27 3.44 -22.67
N LEU A 194 -9.87 3.87 -21.47
CA LEU A 194 -8.83 3.19 -20.73
C LEU A 194 -9.42 1.87 -20.21
N ARG A 195 -8.86 0.74 -20.66
CA ARG A 195 -9.24 -0.58 -20.14
C ARG A 195 -8.92 -0.62 -18.65
N CYS A 196 -9.88 -0.21 -17.83
CA CYS A 196 -9.85 -0.48 -16.40
C CYS A 196 -9.84 -1.99 -16.24
N ARG A 197 -8.80 -2.57 -15.65
CA ARG A 197 -8.89 -3.96 -15.22
C ARG A 197 -10.05 -4.04 -14.22
N ARG A 198 -11.05 -4.86 -14.54
CA ARG A 198 -12.11 -5.22 -13.59
C ARG A 198 -11.41 -5.74 -12.33
N ARG A 199 -12.04 -5.55 -11.16
CA ARG A 199 -11.56 -6.14 -9.90
C ARG A 199 -11.09 -7.55 -10.17
N PRO A 200 -9.88 -7.97 -9.73
CA PRO A 200 -9.44 -9.33 -9.95
C PRO A 200 -10.47 -10.28 -9.33
N THR A 201 -11.07 -11.11 -10.16
CA THR A 201 -11.66 -12.35 -9.67
C THR A 201 -10.53 -13.24 -9.19
N PRO A 202 -10.72 -14.13 -8.19
CA PRO A 202 -9.64 -14.85 -7.50
C PRO A 202 -8.76 -15.75 -8.38
N ARG A 203 -9.02 -15.85 -9.69
CA ARG A 203 -8.21 -16.66 -10.60
C ARG A 203 -7.56 -15.74 -11.65
N GLY A 204 -6.24 -15.59 -11.56
CA GLY A 204 -5.41 -15.10 -12.66
C GLY A 204 -4.79 -13.71 -12.56
N ALA A 205 -4.41 -13.22 -11.39
CA ALA A 205 -3.53 -12.07 -11.29
C ALA A 205 -2.07 -12.50 -11.52
N SER A 206 -1.57 -12.37 -12.75
CA SER A 206 -0.11 -12.41 -12.99
C SER A 206 0.48 -11.06 -12.60
N TRP A 207 1.31 -11.06 -11.59
CA TRP A 207 2.09 -9.91 -11.15
C TRP A 207 3.44 -9.96 -11.86
N THR A 208 3.68 -9.06 -12.81
CA THR A 208 5.00 -8.85 -13.41
C THR A 208 5.60 -7.57 -12.83
N PHE A 209 6.81 -7.70 -12.30
CA PHE A 209 7.66 -6.62 -11.76
C PHE A 209 8.43 -5.91 -12.87
#